data_5f60b9f67b1a0c84a814953a164fd7cc
#
_entry.id   5f60b9f67b1a0c84a814953a164fd7cc
#
_cell.length_a   1.000
_cell.length_b   1.000
_cell.length_c   1.000
_cell.angle_alpha   90.00
_cell.angle_beta   90.00
_cell.angle_gamma   90.00
#
_symmetry.space_group_name_H-M   'P 1'
#
loop_
_entity.id
_entity.type
_entity.pdbx_description
1 polymer ?
#
loop_
_entity_poly.entity_id
_entity_poly.type
_entity_poly.pdbx_seq_one_letter_code
_entity_poly.pdbx_strand_id
1 'polypeptide(L)'
;MPLIIQNIQAAVNGFHSKHCNICPQLNGINTQGENIADNGGIKEAYYAYLKWTERNYVEPCLPGLDYSPRQMFWLSAAQTWCTKYRIQAMRQRITTGVHSLGQFRVLGPLSNMKEFSEDFNCPLGSPMNPIHKCQVW
;
A
#
# COMPACT_ATOMS: atom_id res chain seq x y z
N MET A 1 17.88 1.30 10.67
CA MET A 1 17.80 0.65 9.36
C MET A 1 17.37 -0.83 9.38
N PRO A 2 17.84 -1.74 10.27
CA PRO A 2 17.38 -3.14 10.25
C PRO A 2 15.89 -3.33 10.50
N LEU A 3 15.30 -2.51 11.36
CA LEU A 3 13.87 -2.63 11.75
C LEU A 3 12.91 -2.35 10.58
N ILE A 4 13.23 -1.39 9.71
CA ILE A 4 12.41 -1.06 8.53
C ILE A 4 12.40 -2.23 7.55
N ILE A 5 13.55 -2.85 7.33
CA ILE A 5 13.65 -4.02 6.43
C ILE A 5 12.86 -5.20 6.99
N GLN A 6 12.97 -5.47 8.29
CA GLN A 6 12.25 -6.55 8.96
C GLN A 6 10.73 -6.32 8.95
N ASN A 7 10.27 -5.08 9.15
CA ASN A 7 8.85 -4.76 9.16
C ASN A 7 8.23 -4.79 7.75
N ILE A 8 8.95 -4.29 6.72
CA ILE A 8 8.52 -4.42 5.32
C ILE A 8 8.50 -5.91 4.94
N GLN A 9 9.50 -6.67 5.34
CA GLN A 9 9.55 -8.10 5.10
C GLN A 9 8.45 -8.85 5.86
N ALA A 10 8.13 -8.45 7.09
CA ALA A 10 7.04 -9.02 7.87
C ALA A 10 5.66 -8.66 7.28
N ALA A 11 5.46 -7.43 6.81
CA ALA A 11 4.25 -7.03 6.11
C ALA A 11 4.08 -7.82 4.80
N VAL A 12 5.16 -8.00 4.03
CA VAL A 12 5.18 -8.83 2.82
C VAL A 12 4.96 -10.31 3.15
N ASN A 13 5.58 -10.84 4.21
CA ASN A 13 5.45 -12.24 4.64
C ASN A 13 4.10 -12.53 5.31
N GLY A 14 3.51 -11.57 6.01
CA GLY A 14 2.19 -11.71 6.62
C GLY A 14 1.06 -11.88 5.59
N PHE A 15 1.29 -11.45 4.36
CA PHE A 15 0.41 -11.68 3.21
C PHE A 15 0.68 -13.00 2.47
N HIS A 16 1.68 -13.77 2.87
CA HIS A 16 1.83 -15.12 2.36
C HIS A 16 0.65 -15.97 2.85
N SER A 17 -0.37 -15.97 2.04
CA SER A 17 -1.55 -16.78 2.15
C SER A 17 -1.17 -18.23 2.45
N LYS A 18 -1.87 -18.82 3.41
CA LYS A 18 -1.84 -20.24 3.75
C LYS A 18 -2.18 -21.19 2.57
N HIS A 19 -2.26 -20.68 1.33
CA HIS A 19 -2.78 -21.38 0.16
C HIS A 19 -1.78 -21.56 -0.99
N CYS A 20 -0.52 -21.13 -0.86
CA CYS A 20 0.44 -21.33 -1.94
C CYS A 20 1.78 -21.87 -1.42
N ASN A 21 1.93 -23.19 -1.46
CA ASN A 21 3.18 -23.88 -1.09
C ASN A 21 4.35 -23.66 -2.07
N ILE A 22 4.18 -22.88 -3.15
CA ILE A 22 5.16 -22.70 -4.24
C ILE A 22 5.30 -21.22 -4.65
N CYS A 23 4.85 -20.27 -3.84
CA CYS A 23 5.02 -18.86 -4.17
C CYS A 23 6.44 -18.41 -3.81
N PRO A 24 7.29 -18.00 -4.77
CA PRO A 24 8.57 -17.42 -4.47
C PRO A 24 8.37 -16.15 -3.64
N GLN A 25 9.15 -16.01 -2.57
CA GLN A 25 9.07 -14.86 -1.68
C GLN A 25 9.69 -13.62 -2.35
N LEU A 26 9.02 -12.48 -2.22
CA LEU A 26 9.57 -11.21 -2.66
C LEU A 26 10.83 -10.88 -1.85
N ASN A 27 11.91 -10.50 -2.53
CA ASN A 27 13.14 -10.07 -1.88
C ASN A 27 13.03 -8.62 -1.41
N GLY A 28 12.77 -8.43 -0.12
CA GLY A 28 12.61 -7.09 0.47
C GLY A 28 13.89 -6.24 0.42
N ILE A 29 15.08 -6.85 0.34
CA ILE A 29 16.35 -6.13 0.20
C ILE A 29 16.41 -5.46 -1.19
N ASN A 30 16.08 -6.21 -2.24
CA ASN A 30 16.10 -5.68 -3.60
C ASN A 30 15.05 -4.60 -3.84
N THR A 31 13.90 -4.68 -3.16
CA THR A 31 12.77 -3.78 -3.38
C THR A 31 12.69 -2.65 -2.35
N GLN A 32 13.62 -2.58 -1.40
CA GLN A 32 13.58 -1.65 -0.27
C GLN A 32 13.45 -0.19 -0.70
N GLY A 33 14.28 0.28 -1.63
CA GLY A 33 14.27 1.67 -2.08
C GLY A 33 12.91 2.08 -2.66
N GLU A 34 12.35 1.24 -3.52
CA GLU A 34 11.06 1.47 -4.14
C GLU A 34 9.90 1.37 -3.15
N ASN A 35 9.97 0.45 -2.18
CA ASN A 35 8.97 0.34 -1.12
C ASN A 35 8.98 1.56 -0.19
N ILE A 36 10.14 2.13 0.08
CA ILE A 36 10.29 3.39 0.82
C ILE A 36 9.69 4.54 0.03
N ALA A 37 9.98 4.62 -1.26
CA ALA A 37 9.43 5.65 -2.14
C ALA A 37 7.90 5.58 -2.24
N ASP A 38 7.33 4.38 -2.36
CA ASP A 38 5.88 4.19 -2.38
C ASP A 38 5.21 4.66 -1.07
N ASN A 39 5.79 4.32 0.09
CA ASN A 39 5.28 4.76 1.39
C ASN A 39 5.35 6.29 1.56
N GLY A 40 6.49 6.90 1.22
CA GLY A 40 6.66 8.36 1.27
C GLY A 40 5.74 9.08 0.29
N GLY A 41 5.72 8.61 -0.96
CA GLY A 41 4.94 9.25 -2.03
C GLY A 41 3.44 9.28 -1.75
N ILE A 42 2.85 8.17 -1.28
CA ILE A 42 1.41 8.15 -0.95
C ILE A 42 1.10 9.06 0.26
N LYS A 43 1.98 9.09 1.25
CA LYS A 43 1.84 9.93 2.43
C LYS A 43 1.86 11.42 2.06
N GLU A 44 2.86 11.83 1.28
CA GLU A 44 2.98 13.21 0.81
C GLU A 44 1.79 13.62 -0.06
N ALA A 45 1.37 12.77 -0.99
CA ALA A 45 0.22 13.01 -1.85
C ALA A 45 -1.07 13.18 -1.05
N TYR A 46 -1.31 12.35 -0.05
CA TYR A 46 -2.50 12.46 0.79
C TYR A 46 -2.50 13.73 1.65
N TYR A 47 -1.38 14.09 2.24
CA TYR A 47 -1.28 15.34 3.01
C TYR A 47 -1.39 16.59 2.12
N ALA A 48 -0.88 16.54 0.90
CA ALA A 48 -1.10 17.60 -0.07
C ALA A 48 -2.58 17.74 -0.43
N TYR A 49 -3.29 16.61 -0.63
CA TYR A 49 -4.73 16.58 -0.84
C TYR A 49 -5.50 17.17 0.35
N LEU A 50 -5.16 16.78 1.59
CA LEU A 50 -5.80 17.37 2.79
C LEU A 50 -5.60 18.88 2.86
N LYS A 51 -4.39 19.38 2.59
CA LYS A 51 -4.12 20.82 2.54
C LYS A 51 -4.88 21.54 1.44
N TRP A 52 -5.10 20.88 0.31
CA TRP A 52 -5.94 21.42 -0.74
C TRP A 52 -7.40 21.53 -0.29
N THR A 53 -7.94 20.51 0.39
CA THR A 53 -9.31 20.52 0.90
C THR A 53 -9.57 21.59 1.97
N GLU A 54 -8.56 21.98 2.75
CA GLU A 54 -8.66 23.08 3.72
C GLU A 54 -8.92 24.46 3.05
N ARG A 55 -8.50 24.61 1.80
CA ARG A 55 -8.55 25.89 1.07
C ARG A 55 -9.65 25.95 0.01
N ASN A 56 -10.30 24.84 -0.22
CA ASN A 56 -11.28 24.68 -1.28
C ASN A 56 -12.61 24.19 -0.69
N TYR A 57 -13.65 24.15 -1.54
CA TYR A 57 -14.93 23.60 -1.13
C TYR A 57 -14.85 22.10 -0.89
N VAL A 58 -15.76 21.60 -0.06
CA VAL A 58 -15.89 20.16 0.18
C VAL A 58 -16.40 19.51 -1.11
N GLU A 59 -15.64 18.57 -1.64
CA GLU A 59 -16.03 17.81 -2.82
C GLU A 59 -17.26 16.95 -2.51
N PRO A 60 -18.27 16.93 -3.39
CA PRO A 60 -19.39 16.02 -3.26
C PRO A 60 -18.97 14.59 -3.56
N CYS A 61 -19.72 13.61 -3.04
CA CYS A 61 -19.58 12.22 -3.47
C CYS A 61 -19.90 12.09 -4.97
N LEU A 62 -19.20 11.17 -5.64
CA LEU A 62 -19.47 10.89 -7.05
C LEU A 62 -20.85 10.25 -7.20
N PRO A 63 -21.63 10.62 -8.22
CA PRO A 63 -22.94 10.04 -8.48
C PRO A 63 -22.88 8.51 -8.62
N GLY A 64 -23.72 7.81 -7.85
CA GLY A 64 -23.79 6.35 -7.88
C GLY A 64 -22.69 5.60 -7.12
N LEU A 65 -21.87 6.31 -6.35
CA LEU A 65 -20.85 5.72 -5.47
C LEU A 65 -21.04 6.18 -4.02
N ASP A 66 -21.04 5.23 -3.10
CA ASP A 66 -21.19 5.49 -1.66
C ASP A 66 -19.82 5.69 -0.96
N TYR A 67 -18.84 6.27 -1.69
CA TYR A 67 -17.51 6.56 -1.15
C TYR A 67 -17.32 8.06 -0.95
N SER A 68 -16.76 8.41 0.21
CA SER A 68 -16.33 9.80 0.45
C SER A 68 -15.16 10.20 -0.48
N PRO A 69 -14.94 11.50 -0.72
CA PRO A 69 -13.79 11.98 -1.49
C PRO A 69 -12.44 11.44 -0.97
N ARG A 70 -12.25 11.31 0.35
CA ARG A 70 -11.05 10.72 0.95
C ARG A 70 -10.91 9.24 0.59
N GLN A 71 -11.99 8.47 0.67
CA GLN A 71 -11.99 7.08 0.24
C GLN A 71 -11.71 6.96 -1.26
N MET A 72 -12.24 7.87 -2.07
CA MET A 72 -11.97 7.91 -3.51
C MET A 72 -10.50 8.21 -3.84
N PHE A 73 -9.80 9.04 -3.03
CA PHE A 73 -8.37 9.24 -3.15
C PHE A 73 -7.61 7.91 -3.08
N TRP A 74 -7.90 7.09 -2.05
CA TRP A 74 -7.24 5.80 -1.85
C TRP A 74 -7.56 4.80 -2.95
N LEU A 75 -8.82 4.75 -3.38
CA LEU A 75 -9.25 3.87 -4.48
C LEU A 75 -8.57 4.25 -5.79
N SER A 76 -8.47 5.54 -6.09
CA SER A 76 -7.79 6.06 -7.28
C SER A 76 -6.30 5.72 -7.26
N ALA A 77 -5.62 5.94 -6.14
CA ALA A 77 -4.23 5.57 -5.96
C ALA A 77 -4.01 4.06 -6.16
N ALA A 78 -4.88 3.21 -5.60
CA ALA A 78 -4.79 1.77 -5.74
C ALA A 78 -4.99 1.29 -7.20
N GLN A 79 -5.88 1.92 -7.95
CA GLN A 79 -6.16 1.57 -9.35
C GLN A 79 -4.93 1.72 -10.26
N THR A 80 -4.00 2.61 -9.95
CA THR A 80 -2.76 2.78 -10.72
C THR A 80 -1.92 1.50 -10.75
N TRP A 81 -2.09 0.62 -9.76
CA TRP A 81 -1.37 -0.65 -9.61
C TRP A 81 -2.20 -1.87 -10.00
N CYS A 82 -3.38 -1.69 -10.59
CA CYS A 82 -4.23 -2.77 -11.04
C CYS A 82 -3.56 -3.50 -12.21
N THR A 83 -2.93 -4.64 -11.92
CA THR A 83 -2.12 -5.39 -12.88
C THR A 83 -2.40 -6.88 -12.82
N LYS A 84 -2.30 -7.55 -13.97
CA LYS A 84 -2.33 -9.01 -14.09
C LYS A 84 -1.05 -9.50 -14.76
N TYR A 85 -0.36 -10.42 -14.12
CA TYR A 85 0.89 -10.98 -14.63
C TYR A 85 0.69 -12.40 -15.17
N ARG A 86 1.42 -12.73 -16.23
CA ARG A 86 1.68 -14.13 -16.60
C ARG A 86 2.60 -14.74 -15.55
N ILE A 87 2.44 -16.02 -15.24
CA ILE A 87 3.20 -16.70 -14.18
C ILE A 87 4.71 -16.54 -14.33
N GLN A 88 5.23 -16.68 -15.55
CA GLN A 88 6.68 -16.54 -15.83
C GLN A 88 7.18 -15.12 -15.55
N ALA A 89 6.44 -14.10 -16.00
CA ALA A 89 6.78 -12.69 -15.78
C ALA A 89 6.69 -12.33 -14.28
N MET A 90 5.71 -12.87 -13.57
CA MET A 90 5.58 -12.70 -12.11
C MET A 90 6.80 -13.30 -11.39
N ARG A 91 7.18 -14.53 -11.71
CA ARG A 91 8.35 -15.20 -11.12
C ARG A 91 9.63 -14.39 -11.37
N GLN A 92 9.86 -13.96 -12.59
CA GLN A 92 11.02 -13.12 -12.93
C GLN A 92 11.04 -11.83 -12.12
N ARG A 93 9.90 -11.12 -12.01
CA ARG A 93 9.81 -9.89 -11.20
C ARG A 93 10.11 -10.14 -9.73
N ILE A 94 9.63 -11.24 -9.15
CA ILE A 94 9.87 -11.57 -7.74
C ILE A 94 11.34 -11.87 -7.49
N THR A 95 12.02 -12.55 -8.43
CA THR A 95 13.42 -12.99 -8.23
C THR A 95 14.44 -11.89 -8.52
N THR A 96 14.22 -11.06 -9.54
CA THR A 96 15.22 -10.10 -10.02
C THR A 96 14.75 -8.65 -10.03
N GLY A 97 13.46 -8.41 -9.79
CA GLY A 97 12.90 -7.07 -9.83
C GLY A 97 13.29 -6.21 -8.63
N VAL A 98 13.49 -4.91 -8.88
CA VAL A 98 13.69 -3.91 -7.83
C VAL A 98 12.38 -3.31 -7.33
N HIS A 99 11.28 -3.55 -8.05
CA HIS A 99 9.94 -3.10 -7.69
C HIS A 99 9.11 -4.28 -7.18
N SER A 100 8.39 -4.07 -6.10
CA SER A 100 7.37 -5.00 -5.62
C SER A 100 6.25 -5.19 -6.65
N LEU A 101 5.52 -6.29 -6.59
CA LEU A 101 4.32 -6.49 -7.40
C LEU A 101 3.23 -5.48 -7.03
N GLY A 102 2.37 -5.13 -8.00
CA GLY A 102 1.34 -4.10 -7.84
C GLY A 102 0.50 -4.25 -6.57
N GLN A 103 0.07 -5.47 -6.23
CA GLN A 103 -0.67 -5.71 -4.99
C GLN A 103 0.08 -5.28 -3.72
N PHE A 104 1.40 -5.47 -3.65
CA PHE A 104 2.20 -5.07 -2.48
C PHE A 104 2.47 -3.57 -2.45
N ARG A 105 2.51 -2.92 -3.63
CA ARG A 105 2.61 -1.46 -3.77
C ARG A 105 1.32 -0.74 -3.34
N VAL A 106 0.22 -1.46 -3.24
CA VAL A 106 -1.04 -0.99 -2.64
C VAL A 106 -1.10 -1.34 -1.17
N LEU A 107 -1.09 -2.65 -0.85
CA LEU A 107 -1.38 -3.14 0.50
C LEU A 107 -0.34 -2.67 1.52
N GLY A 108 0.95 -2.65 1.15
CA GLY A 108 2.03 -2.23 2.03
C GLY A 108 1.89 -0.76 2.46
N PRO A 109 1.97 0.20 1.54
CA PRO A 109 1.85 1.63 1.88
C PRO A 109 0.53 1.98 2.56
N LEU A 110 -0.62 1.48 2.06
CA LEU A 110 -1.92 1.81 2.63
C LEU A 110 -2.11 1.27 4.04
N SER A 111 -1.61 0.06 4.34
CA SER A 111 -1.67 -0.47 5.71
C SER A 111 -0.81 0.31 6.71
N ASN A 112 0.22 1.03 6.24
CA ASN A 112 1.05 1.91 7.05
C ASN A 112 0.43 3.29 7.31
N MET A 113 -0.58 3.68 6.51
CA MET A 113 -1.27 4.96 6.67
C MET A 113 -2.37 4.84 7.72
N LYS A 114 -2.28 5.68 8.77
CA LYS A 114 -3.32 5.79 9.80
C LYS A 114 -4.61 6.34 9.21
N GLU A 115 -4.50 7.33 8.36
CA GLU A 115 -5.60 8.03 7.71
C GLU A 115 -6.41 7.09 6.80
N PHE A 116 -5.74 6.14 6.10
CA PHE A 116 -6.44 5.09 5.36
C PHE A 116 -7.32 4.26 6.29
N SER A 117 -6.75 3.85 7.43
CA SER A 117 -7.47 3.02 8.40
C SER A 117 -8.66 3.77 9.01
N GLU A 118 -8.54 5.08 9.23
CA GLU A 118 -9.61 5.95 9.72
C GLU A 118 -10.71 6.14 8.67
N ASP A 119 -10.34 6.44 7.42
CA ASP A 119 -11.28 6.68 6.33
C ASP A 119 -12.13 5.43 6.00
N PHE A 120 -11.60 4.23 6.19
CA PHE A 120 -12.30 2.97 5.97
C PHE A 120 -12.77 2.26 7.25
N ASN A 121 -12.62 2.90 8.43
CA ASN A 121 -12.99 2.32 9.71
C ASN A 121 -12.40 0.93 9.96
N CYS A 122 -11.13 0.72 9.57
CA CYS A 122 -10.46 -0.56 9.74
C CYS A 122 -10.18 -0.83 11.22
N PRO A 123 -10.63 -1.94 11.80
CA PRO A 123 -10.34 -2.27 13.20
C PRO A 123 -8.83 -2.39 13.44
N LEU A 124 -8.38 -1.90 14.59
CA LEU A 124 -6.98 -2.04 14.99
C LEU A 124 -6.60 -3.54 15.09
N GLY A 125 -5.45 -3.90 14.53
CA GLY A 125 -4.99 -5.29 14.44
C GLY A 125 -5.50 -6.04 13.21
N SER A 126 -6.39 -5.44 12.39
CA SER A 126 -6.76 -6.01 11.10
C SER A 126 -5.58 -5.92 10.10
N PRO A 127 -5.58 -6.72 9.00
CA PRO A 127 -4.51 -6.70 8.00
C PRO A 127 -4.21 -5.31 7.43
N MET A 128 -5.24 -4.46 7.28
CA MET A 128 -5.10 -3.10 6.76
C MET A 128 -4.96 -2.03 7.85
N ASN A 129 -4.90 -2.43 9.13
CA ASN A 129 -4.62 -1.56 10.26
C ASN A 129 -3.78 -2.29 11.31
N PRO A 130 -2.53 -2.70 10.98
CA PRO A 130 -1.67 -3.39 11.92
C PRO A 130 -1.31 -2.51 13.12
N ILE A 131 -1.07 -3.15 14.28
CA ILE A 131 -0.68 -2.46 15.52
C ILE A 131 0.65 -1.72 15.32
N HIS A 132 1.60 -2.37 14.66
CA HIS A 132 2.89 -1.79 14.34
C HIS A 132 2.93 -1.39 12.87
N LYS A 133 2.98 -0.09 12.61
CA LYS A 133 3.09 0.47 11.26
C LYS A 133 4.54 0.86 10.97
N CYS A 134 4.98 0.64 9.73
CA CYS A 134 6.26 1.16 9.28
C CYS A 134 6.17 2.67 9.10
N GLN A 135 7.03 3.39 9.79
CA GLN A 135 7.20 4.83 9.58
C GLN A 135 8.43 5.07 8.70
N VAL A 136 8.19 5.79 7.61
CA VAL A 136 9.22 6.32 6.73
C VAL A 136 9.06 7.82 6.83
N TRP A 137 10.02 8.51 7.47
CA TRP A 137 9.97 9.94 7.85
C TRP A 137 8.61 10.49 8.30
#